data_2663ea3a8be6042f2257ed71c84ed3a3
#
_entry.id   2663ea3a8be6042f2257ed71c84ed3a3
#
_cell.length_a   1.000
_cell.length_b   1.000
_cell.length_c   1.000
_cell.angle_alpha   90.00
_cell.angle_beta   90.00
_cell.angle_gamma   90.00
#
_symmetry.space_group_name_H-M   'P 1'
#
loop_
_entity.id
_entity.type
_entity.pdbx_description
1 polymer ?
#
loop_
_entity_poly.entity_id
_entity_poly.type
_entity_poly.pdbx_seq_one_letter_code
_entity_poly.pdbx_strand_id
1 'polypeptide(L)'
;MEKNTELLNKALHLLPEVRKTKIVPPKGQSFFEPLGKDGMVEIDFGRHMVGYLHLKLGYINSHPDAPVWLKIYFAESKKELEEKVENYDGWICSGWVQQEQIHVDVIPAEIELPRRYAFRYVKIEVLDISSKFELTIDDAYVEAVSSADETTLIPYESTDKELVAIDRIACNTLHDCMQQVFEDGPKR
;
A
#
# COMPACT_ATOMS: atom_id res chain seq x y z
N MET A 1 -23.73 -21.03 22.38
CA MET A 1 -22.47 -20.49 21.82
C MET A 1 -21.80 -21.46 20.85
N GLU A 2 -21.70 -22.75 21.11
CA GLU A 2 -21.06 -23.75 20.23
C GLU A 2 -21.65 -23.84 18.81
N LYS A 3 -22.97 -23.81 18.66
CA LYS A 3 -23.63 -23.88 17.33
C LYS A 3 -23.25 -22.72 16.39
N ASN A 4 -23.01 -21.53 16.92
CA ASN A 4 -22.61 -20.38 16.11
C ASN A 4 -21.16 -20.49 15.63
N THR A 5 -20.30 -21.12 16.42
CA THR A 5 -18.91 -21.34 16.06
C THR A 5 -18.77 -22.35 14.93
N GLU A 6 -19.59 -23.42 14.96
CA GLU A 6 -19.58 -24.44 13.88
C GLU A 6 -20.09 -23.86 12.55
N LEU A 7 -21.16 -23.06 12.59
CA LEU A 7 -21.69 -22.37 11.42
C LEU A 7 -20.68 -21.35 10.85
N LEU A 8 -20.03 -20.60 11.76
CA LEU A 8 -18.98 -19.66 11.36
C LEU A 8 -17.82 -20.39 10.68
N ASN A 9 -17.32 -21.47 11.26
CA ASN A 9 -16.24 -22.25 10.66
C ASN A 9 -16.64 -22.82 9.28
N LYS A 10 -17.87 -23.33 9.13
CA LYS A 10 -18.38 -23.76 7.82
C LYS A 10 -18.44 -22.60 6.82
N ALA A 11 -18.90 -21.42 7.25
CA ALA A 11 -18.96 -20.24 6.40
C ALA A 11 -17.54 -19.78 5.98
N LEU A 12 -16.58 -19.80 6.88
CA LEU A 12 -15.19 -19.44 6.58
C LEU A 12 -14.55 -20.34 5.51
N HIS A 13 -14.91 -21.63 5.46
CA HIS A 13 -14.43 -22.53 4.41
C HIS A 13 -15.05 -22.27 3.02
N LEU A 14 -16.12 -21.49 2.96
CA LEU A 14 -16.75 -21.08 1.70
C LEU A 14 -16.18 -19.77 1.16
N LEU A 15 -15.43 -19.01 1.98
CA LEU A 15 -14.80 -17.78 1.54
C LEU A 15 -13.61 -18.11 0.63
N PRO A 16 -13.42 -17.34 -0.43
CA PRO A 16 -12.23 -17.49 -1.28
C PRO A 16 -10.98 -17.20 -0.46
N GLU A 17 -9.93 -17.94 -0.72
CA GLU A 17 -8.62 -17.69 -0.12
C GLU A 17 -8.01 -16.45 -0.78
N VAL A 18 -7.71 -15.44 0.03
CA VAL A 18 -6.91 -14.29 -0.41
C VAL A 18 -5.45 -14.71 -0.45
N ARG A 19 -4.83 -14.57 -1.60
CA ARG A 19 -3.45 -14.99 -1.84
C ARG A 19 -2.59 -13.78 -2.15
N LYS A 20 -1.32 -13.88 -1.78
CA LYS A 20 -0.27 -13.00 -2.27
C LYS A 20 -0.11 -13.28 -3.77
N THR A 21 -0.50 -12.34 -4.60
CA THR A 21 -0.53 -12.55 -6.04
C THR A 21 0.76 -12.08 -6.71
N LYS A 22 1.37 -11.01 -6.19
CA LYS A 22 2.50 -10.38 -6.85
C LYS A 22 3.28 -9.46 -5.93
N ILE A 23 4.61 -9.49 -6.08
CA ILE A 23 5.50 -8.45 -5.54
C ILE A 23 5.60 -7.35 -6.59
N VAL A 24 5.24 -6.12 -6.21
CA VAL A 24 5.25 -4.95 -7.09
C VAL A 24 6.28 -3.94 -6.59
N PRO A 25 7.40 -3.77 -7.31
CA PRO A 25 8.38 -2.74 -7.00
C PRO A 25 7.92 -1.35 -7.46
N PRO A 26 8.58 -0.28 -7.01
CA PRO A 26 8.37 1.06 -7.51
C PRO A 26 8.59 1.16 -9.02
N LYS A 27 7.80 1.98 -9.68
CA LYS A 27 7.92 2.22 -11.12
C LYS A 27 9.12 3.10 -11.43
N GLY A 28 10.14 2.52 -12.05
CA GLY A 28 11.31 3.26 -12.56
C GLY A 28 12.20 3.90 -11.50
N GLN A 29 11.99 3.60 -10.24
CA GLN A 29 12.75 4.13 -9.11
C GLN A 29 13.52 3.02 -8.42
N SER A 30 14.84 3.07 -8.48
CA SER A 30 15.73 2.09 -7.84
C SER A 30 16.57 2.69 -6.70
N PHE A 31 16.47 3.99 -6.49
CA PHE A 31 17.23 4.70 -5.47
C PHE A 31 16.41 5.85 -4.91
N PHE A 32 16.50 6.06 -3.61
CA PHE A 32 15.87 7.17 -2.89
C PHE A 32 16.95 7.99 -2.19
N GLU A 33 16.86 9.33 -2.28
CA GLU A 33 17.74 10.22 -1.56
C GLU A 33 17.55 10.03 -0.03
N PRO A 34 18.63 10.14 0.76
CA PRO A 34 18.54 10.09 2.22
C PRO A 34 17.63 11.18 2.78
N LEU A 35 16.90 10.85 3.84
CA LEU A 35 15.90 11.71 4.44
C LEU A 35 16.32 12.15 5.84
N GLY A 36 16.46 13.44 6.03
CA GLY A 36 16.54 14.08 7.33
C GLY A 36 15.15 14.47 7.87
N LYS A 37 15.12 15.26 8.94
CA LYS A 37 13.87 15.81 9.49
C LYS A 37 13.14 16.65 8.42
N ASP A 38 11.81 16.50 8.36
CA ASP A 38 10.92 17.12 7.37
C ASP A 38 11.22 16.68 5.92
N GLY A 39 12.14 15.71 5.75
CA GLY A 39 12.40 15.07 4.46
C GLY A 39 11.22 14.20 4.03
N MET A 40 10.96 14.16 2.71
CA MET A 40 9.88 13.35 2.16
C MET A 40 10.26 12.68 0.85
N VAL A 41 9.61 11.58 0.55
CA VAL A 41 9.72 10.88 -0.72
C VAL A 41 8.35 10.42 -1.19
N GLU A 42 8.12 10.51 -2.51
CA GLU A 42 6.93 9.97 -3.18
C GLU A 42 7.32 8.77 -4.02
N ILE A 43 6.55 7.70 -3.92
CA ILE A 43 6.77 6.44 -4.63
C ILE A 43 5.55 6.14 -5.50
N ASP A 44 5.74 5.94 -6.81
CA ASP A 44 4.70 5.46 -7.74
C ASP A 44 4.93 3.98 -8.03
N PHE A 45 3.99 3.12 -7.68
CA PHE A 45 4.03 1.69 -8.00
C PHE A 45 3.47 1.37 -9.41
N GLY A 46 3.09 2.40 -10.17
CA GLY A 46 2.72 2.28 -11.58
C GLY A 46 1.30 1.81 -11.86
N ARG A 47 0.65 1.16 -10.91
CA ARG A 47 -0.76 0.76 -10.96
C ARG A 47 -1.41 0.84 -9.59
N HIS A 48 -2.73 0.94 -9.55
CA HIS A 48 -3.50 0.71 -8.34
C HIS A 48 -3.43 -0.77 -7.94
N MET A 49 -3.41 -1.05 -6.66
CA MET A 49 -3.43 -2.40 -6.09
C MET A 49 -3.91 -2.38 -4.65
N VAL A 50 -4.30 -3.55 -4.16
CA VAL A 50 -4.55 -3.81 -2.74
C VAL A 50 -3.43 -4.70 -2.23
N GLY A 51 -2.79 -4.31 -1.14
CA GLY A 51 -1.65 -5.07 -0.63
C GLY A 51 -1.01 -4.50 0.62
N TYR A 52 0.06 -5.14 1.03
CA TYR A 52 0.90 -4.77 2.16
C TYR A 52 2.15 -4.07 1.67
N LEU A 53 2.44 -2.90 2.24
CA LEU A 53 3.68 -2.16 1.96
C LEU A 53 4.81 -2.73 2.81
N HIS A 54 5.91 -3.05 2.15
CA HIS A 54 7.17 -3.44 2.76
C HIS A 54 8.22 -2.37 2.50
N LEU A 55 8.96 -2.02 3.54
CA LEU A 55 10.06 -1.06 3.46
C LEU A 55 11.31 -1.66 4.10
N LYS A 56 12.43 -1.57 3.41
CA LYS A 56 13.75 -1.82 3.96
C LYS A 56 14.42 -0.50 4.25
N LEU A 57 14.64 -0.24 5.51
CA LEU A 57 15.18 1.03 6.02
C LEU A 57 16.62 0.83 6.47
N GLY A 58 17.46 1.77 6.08
CA GLY A 58 18.84 1.89 6.49
C GLY A 58 19.16 3.30 7.00
N TYR A 59 20.41 3.59 7.14
CA TYR A 59 20.87 4.92 7.55
C TYR A 59 22.26 5.24 7.00
N ILE A 60 22.57 6.53 6.94
CA ILE A 60 23.90 7.03 6.68
C ILE A 60 24.36 7.98 7.79
N ASN A 61 25.63 8.33 7.78
CA ASN A 61 26.33 9.14 8.77
C ASN A 61 26.61 8.38 10.08
N SER A 62 26.10 8.82 11.22
CA SER A 62 26.37 8.19 12.51
C SER A 62 25.36 7.08 12.81
N HIS A 63 25.76 6.17 13.71
CA HIS A 63 24.85 5.16 14.21
C HIS A 63 23.60 5.77 14.86
N PRO A 64 22.39 5.25 14.56
CA PRO A 64 21.14 5.72 15.13
C PRO A 64 21.16 5.69 16.67
N ASP A 65 20.77 6.80 17.28
CA ASP A 65 20.73 7.00 18.73
C ASP A 65 19.31 7.34 19.23
N ALA A 66 18.33 7.39 18.34
CA ALA A 66 16.93 7.64 18.63
C ALA A 66 16.05 6.96 17.59
N PRO A 67 14.77 6.67 17.89
CA PRO A 67 13.78 6.25 16.92
C PRO A 67 13.58 7.28 15.80
N VAL A 68 13.17 6.80 14.64
CA VAL A 68 12.65 7.64 13.55
C VAL A 68 11.14 7.65 13.59
N TRP A 69 10.54 8.84 13.53
CA TRP A 69 9.09 8.99 13.46
C TRP A 69 8.67 9.28 12.04
N LEU A 70 7.91 8.35 11.44
CA LEU A 70 7.47 8.40 10.07
C LEU A 70 5.96 8.62 9.98
N LYS A 71 5.55 9.38 8.97
CA LYS A 71 4.17 9.45 8.50
C LYS A 71 4.10 8.94 7.06
N ILE A 72 3.24 7.96 6.83
CA ILE A 72 3.09 7.28 5.56
C ILE A 72 1.69 7.54 5.04
N TYR A 73 1.58 8.03 3.83
CA TYR A 73 0.33 8.33 3.14
C TYR A 73 0.14 7.38 1.98
N PHE A 74 -1.06 6.87 1.81
CA PHE A 74 -1.46 6.00 0.72
C PHE A 74 -2.49 6.69 -0.14
N ALA A 75 -2.30 6.69 -1.46
CA ALA A 75 -3.17 7.38 -2.37
C ALA A 75 -3.38 6.61 -3.69
N GLU A 76 -4.57 6.73 -4.25
CA GLU A 76 -4.90 6.21 -5.57
C GLU A 76 -4.46 7.17 -6.68
N SER A 77 -4.42 8.46 -6.37
CA SER A 77 -3.95 9.52 -7.27
C SER A 77 -2.95 10.44 -6.60
N LYS A 78 -2.10 11.10 -7.39
CA LYS A 78 -1.15 12.08 -6.85
C LYS A 78 -1.82 13.23 -6.09
N LYS A 79 -2.97 13.68 -6.54
CA LYS A 79 -3.72 14.76 -5.89
C LYS A 79 -4.12 14.38 -4.46
N GLU A 80 -4.45 13.12 -4.24
CA GLU A 80 -4.82 12.62 -2.91
C GLU A 80 -3.64 12.62 -1.91
N LEU A 81 -2.39 12.57 -2.37
CA LEU A 81 -1.22 12.70 -1.50
C LEU A 81 -1.13 14.08 -0.82
N GLU A 82 -1.79 15.08 -1.35
CA GLU A 82 -1.83 16.45 -0.82
C GLU A 82 -2.86 16.59 0.31
N GLU A 83 -3.84 15.66 0.37
CA GLU A 83 -4.88 15.67 1.39
C GLU A 83 -4.28 15.32 2.77
N LYS A 84 -4.63 16.12 3.77
CA LYS A 84 -4.25 15.90 5.16
C LYS A 84 -5.50 15.63 5.99
N VAL A 85 -5.45 14.57 6.80
CA VAL A 85 -6.60 14.22 7.67
C VAL A 85 -6.98 15.39 8.57
N GLU A 86 -6.00 16.13 9.04
CA GLU A 86 -6.20 17.27 9.94
C GLU A 86 -6.98 18.42 9.29
N ASN A 87 -6.90 18.55 7.96
CA ASN A 87 -7.54 19.61 7.18
C ASN A 87 -8.64 19.06 6.23
N TYR A 88 -9.00 17.79 6.40
CA TYR A 88 -10.00 17.18 5.54
C TYR A 88 -11.39 17.77 5.81
N ASP A 89 -11.97 18.42 4.81
CA ASP A 89 -13.27 19.09 4.85
C ASP A 89 -14.32 18.43 3.93
N GLY A 90 -14.01 17.23 3.42
CA GLY A 90 -14.94 16.45 2.59
C GLY A 90 -16.19 16.02 3.34
N TRP A 91 -17.23 15.68 2.60
CA TRP A 91 -18.54 15.26 3.16
C TRP A 91 -18.55 13.85 3.77
N ILE A 92 -17.55 13.01 3.46
CA ILE A 92 -17.36 11.69 4.05
C ILE A 92 -16.40 11.77 5.26
N CYS A 93 -16.35 10.73 6.05
CA CYS A 93 -15.45 10.67 7.21
C CYS A 93 -13.96 10.74 6.79
N SER A 94 -13.16 11.52 7.51
CA SER A 94 -11.71 11.64 7.29
C SER A 94 -10.95 10.30 7.40
N GLY A 95 -11.53 9.29 8.02
CA GLY A 95 -10.99 7.92 8.06
C GLY A 95 -10.81 7.26 6.69
N TRP A 96 -11.37 7.84 5.62
CA TRP A 96 -11.12 7.42 4.24
C TRP A 96 -9.74 7.79 3.72
N VAL A 97 -9.12 8.81 4.31
CA VAL A 97 -7.74 9.18 3.99
C VAL A 97 -6.82 8.19 4.68
N GLN A 98 -6.22 7.30 3.88
CA GLN A 98 -5.35 6.25 4.41
C GLN A 98 -3.98 6.81 4.74
N GLN A 99 -3.64 6.86 6.01
CA GLN A 99 -2.33 7.25 6.49
C GLN A 99 -1.98 6.54 7.80
N GLU A 100 -0.69 6.35 8.03
CA GLU A 100 -0.15 5.75 9.24
C GLU A 100 0.96 6.60 9.82
N GLN A 101 1.09 6.56 11.15
CA GLN A 101 2.25 7.10 11.85
C GLN A 101 2.93 5.99 12.63
N ILE A 102 4.20 5.80 12.41
CA ILE A 102 4.98 4.74 13.04
C ILE A 102 6.29 5.28 13.61
N HIS A 103 6.72 4.70 14.73
CA HIS A 103 8.07 4.87 15.26
C HIS A 103 8.88 3.63 14.92
N VAL A 104 10.06 3.83 14.35
CA VAL A 104 11.01 2.76 14.03
C VAL A 104 12.16 2.88 15.02
N ASP A 105 12.14 2.01 16.04
CA ASP A 105 13.09 2.09 17.18
C ASP A 105 14.49 1.62 16.82
N VAL A 106 14.61 0.69 15.89
CA VAL A 106 15.88 0.08 15.50
C VAL A 106 16.05 0.16 13.99
N ILE A 107 17.17 0.70 13.53
CA ILE A 107 17.57 0.77 12.13
C ILE A 107 19.00 0.20 12.03
N PRO A 108 19.30 -0.65 11.03
CA PRO A 108 18.46 -1.02 9.89
C PRO A 108 17.28 -1.93 10.26
N ALA A 109 16.19 -1.84 9.52
CA ALA A 109 14.97 -2.61 9.72
C ALA A 109 14.28 -2.97 8.40
N GLU A 110 13.65 -4.13 8.39
CA GLU A 110 12.64 -4.48 7.39
C GLU A 110 11.28 -4.41 8.07
N ILE A 111 10.38 -3.58 7.56
CA ILE A 111 9.05 -3.39 8.12
C ILE A 111 7.98 -3.75 7.09
N GLU A 112 6.97 -4.46 7.58
CA GLU A 112 5.71 -4.68 6.89
C GLU A 112 4.63 -3.93 7.64
N LEU A 113 3.85 -3.11 6.95
CA LEU A 113 2.74 -2.43 7.61
C LEU A 113 1.62 -3.40 7.97
N PRO A 114 0.96 -3.23 9.13
CA PRO A 114 0.16 -4.27 9.76
C PRO A 114 -1.16 -4.57 9.06
N ARG A 115 -1.56 -3.77 8.10
CA ARG A 115 -2.80 -3.97 7.34
C ARG A 115 -2.59 -3.75 5.85
N ARG A 116 -3.50 -4.26 5.04
CA ARG A 116 -3.55 -3.96 3.61
C ARG A 116 -4.10 -2.56 3.37
N TYR A 117 -3.63 -1.93 2.32
CA TYR A 117 -4.07 -0.64 1.82
C TYR A 117 -4.42 -0.76 0.34
N ALA A 118 -5.28 0.14 -0.14
CA ALA A 118 -5.62 0.28 -1.54
C ALA A 118 -4.98 1.56 -2.08
N PHE A 119 -3.99 1.44 -2.95
CA PHE A 119 -3.19 2.58 -3.38
C PHE A 119 -2.43 2.31 -4.67
N ARG A 120 -1.94 3.38 -5.26
CA ARG A 120 -0.90 3.38 -6.28
C ARG A 120 0.33 4.17 -5.83
N TYR A 121 0.11 5.23 -5.07
CA TYR A 121 1.16 6.14 -4.61
C TYR A 121 1.34 6.04 -3.12
N VAL A 122 2.58 6.15 -2.69
CA VAL A 122 2.96 6.26 -1.29
C VAL A 122 3.79 7.51 -1.12
N LYS A 123 3.52 8.30 -0.07
CA LYS A 123 4.41 9.35 0.40
C LYS A 123 4.87 9.00 1.80
N ILE A 124 6.17 9.05 2.01
CA ILE A 124 6.81 8.86 3.32
C ILE A 124 7.39 10.20 3.74
N GLU A 125 7.03 10.66 4.91
CA GLU A 125 7.48 11.91 5.52
C GLU A 125 8.17 11.58 6.84
N VAL A 126 9.36 12.12 7.06
CA VAL A 126 10.10 12.01 8.32
C VAL A 126 9.66 13.16 9.24
N LEU A 127 8.78 12.84 10.21
CA LEU A 127 8.29 13.85 11.16
C LEU A 127 9.35 14.24 12.16
N ASP A 128 10.15 13.28 12.62
CA ASP A 128 11.28 13.54 13.50
C ASP A 128 12.37 12.47 13.37
N ILE A 129 13.62 12.88 13.51
CA ILE A 129 14.81 12.04 13.43
C ILE A 129 15.97 12.77 14.15
N SER A 130 16.91 12.01 14.71
CA SER A 130 18.12 12.58 15.27
C SER A 130 18.96 13.30 14.18
N SER A 131 19.52 14.45 14.52
CA SER A 131 20.41 15.21 13.62
C SER A 131 21.75 14.52 13.30
N LYS A 132 22.04 13.36 13.92
CA LYS A 132 23.30 12.63 13.74
C LYS A 132 23.30 11.69 12.54
N PHE A 133 22.12 11.29 12.05
CA PHE A 133 21.99 10.38 10.92
C PHE A 133 20.83 10.77 10.01
N GLU A 134 20.80 10.23 8.82
CA GLU A 134 19.72 10.35 7.86
C GLU A 134 19.18 8.96 7.52
N LEU A 135 17.88 8.86 7.34
CA LEU A 135 17.19 7.64 6.97
C LEU A 135 17.43 7.32 5.49
N THR A 136 17.74 6.08 5.17
CA THR A 136 17.69 5.59 3.78
C THR A 136 16.54 4.60 3.61
N ILE A 137 15.96 4.61 2.41
CA ILE A 137 15.00 3.58 1.97
C ILE A 137 15.78 2.72 0.98
N ASP A 138 16.28 1.58 1.45
CA ASP A 138 17.13 0.69 0.67
C ASP A 138 16.31 -0.15 -0.30
N ASP A 139 15.06 -0.45 0.05
CA ASP A 139 14.09 -1.13 -0.81
C ASP A 139 12.66 -0.78 -0.39
N ALA A 140 11.75 -0.82 -1.36
CA ALA A 140 10.32 -0.66 -1.15
C ALA A 140 9.56 -1.54 -2.14
N TYR A 141 8.60 -2.31 -1.66
CA TYR A 141 7.73 -3.10 -2.54
C TYR A 141 6.36 -3.31 -1.91
N VAL A 142 5.40 -3.66 -2.74
CA VAL A 142 4.05 -4.03 -2.30
C VAL A 142 3.84 -5.51 -2.55
N GLU A 143 3.40 -6.20 -1.53
CA GLU A 143 2.88 -7.55 -1.66
C GLU A 143 1.37 -7.47 -1.95
N ALA A 144 1.03 -7.47 -3.24
CA ALA A 144 -0.35 -7.37 -3.70
C ALA A 144 -1.14 -8.64 -3.36
N VAL A 145 -2.40 -8.48 -2.95
CA VAL A 145 -3.27 -9.58 -2.54
C VAL A 145 -4.60 -9.54 -3.27
N SER A 146 -5.11 -10.72 -3.63
CA SER A 146 -6.45 -10.91 -4.21
C SER A 146 -6.89 -12.36 -4.04
N SER A 147 -8.18 -12.61 -4.11
CA SER A 147 -8.73 -13.96 -4.26
C SER A 147 -8.93 -14.34 -5.74
N ALA A 148 -8.71 -13.41 -6.68
CA ALA A 148 -8.82 -13.68 -8.10
C ALA A 148 -7.67 -14.56 -8.58
N ASP A 149 -7.98 -15.46 -9.51
CA ASP A 149 -7.00 -16.22 -10.25
C ASP A 149 -6.75 -15.55 -11.61
N GLU A 150 -5.64 -14.80 -11.70
CA GLU A 150 -5.27 -14.10 -12.94
C GLU A 150 -5.09 -15.04 -14.13
N THR A 151 -4.82 -16.35 -13.90
CA THR A 151 -4.64 -17.33 -14.97
C THR A 151 -5.93 -17.67 -15.69
N THR A 152 -7.07 -17.37 -15.10
CA THR A 152 -8.40 -17.61 -15.70
C THR A 152 -8.91 -16.43 -16.51
N LEU A 153 -8.22 -15.29 -16.48
CA LEU A 153 -8.61 -14.12 -17.25
C LEU A 153 -8.36 -14.36 -18.75
N ILE A 154 -9.40 -14.17 -19.55
CA ILE A 154 -9.30 -14.18 -21.01
C ILE A 154 -9.07 -12.74 -21.45
N PRO A 155 -7.88 -12.41 -22.03
CA PRO A 155 -7.61 -11.07 -22.49
C PRO A 155 -8.61 -10.65 -23.58
N TYR A 156 -9.14 -9.44 -23.48
CA TYR A 156 -9.94 -8.86 -24.54
C TYR A 156 -9.07 -8.46 -25.71
N GLU A 157 -9.38 -8.99 -26.89
CA GLU A 157 -8.67 -8.70 -28.13
C GLU A 157 -9.50 -7.80 -29.04
N SER A 158 -8.94 -6.67 -29.44
CA SER A 158 -9.55 -5.74 -30.38
C SER A 158 -8.47 -4.96 -31.15
N THR A 159 -8.81 -4.50 -32.34
CA THR A 159 -8.00 -3.54 -33.10
C THR A 159 -8.06 -2.14 -32.49
N ASP A 160 -9.08 -1.86 -31.71
CA ASP A 160 -9.24 -0.62 -30.95
C ASP A 160 -8.43 -0.69 -29.64
N LYS A 161 -7.32 0.05 -29.63
CA LYS A 161 -6.41 0.09 -28.48
C LYS A 161 -7.03 0.74 -27.23
N GLU A 162 -7.99 1.64 -27.42
CA GLU A 162 -8.68 2.31 -26.32
C GLU A 162 -9.58 1.31 -25.59
N LEU A 163 -10.35 0.51 -26.33
CA LEU A 163 -11.17 -0.55 -25.73
C LEU A 163 -10.33 -1.57 -24.99
N VAL A 164 -9.20 -1.98 -25.54
CA VAL A 164 -8.26 -2.91 -24.85
C VAL A 164 -7.72 -2.28 -23.56
N ALA A 165 -7.43 -0.98 -23.56
CA ALA A 165 -6.96 -0.29 -22.37
C ALA A 165 -8.04 -0.18 -21.29
N ILE A 166 -9.29 0.12 -21.70
CA ILE A 166 -10.46 0.18 -20.80
C ILE A 166 -10.71 -1.18 -20.17
N ASP A 167 -10.73 -2.25 -20.96
CA ASP A 167 -10.92 -3.61 -20.47
C ASP A 167 -9.85 -4.00 -19.44
N ARG A 168 -8.59 -3.71 -19.72
CA ARG A 168 -7.50 -3.97 -18.78
C ARG A 168 -7.68 -3.24 -17.45
N ILE A 169 -8.11 -1.97 -17.49
CA ILE A 169 -8.38 -1.20 -16.28
C ILE A 169 -9.54 -1.81 -15.50
N ALA A 170 -10.63 -2.18 -16.19
CA ALA A 170 -11.78 -2.81 -15.57
C ALA A 170 -11.42 -4.16 -14.91
N CYS A 171 -10.65 -5.00 -15.60
CA CYS A 171 -10.16 -6.27 -15.04
C CYS A 171 -9.27 -6.05 -13.81
N ASN A 172 -8.36 -5.07 -13.83
CA ASN A 172 -7.53 -4.74 -12.67
C ASN A 172 -8.38 -4.26 -11.48
N THR A 173 -9.36 -3.40 -11.73
CA THR A 173 -10.28 -2.92 -10.69
C THR A 173 -11.06 -4.08 -10.08
N LEU A 174 -11.58 -4.96 -10.91
CA LEU A 174 -12.30 -6.14 -10.45
C LEU A 174 -11.40 -7.05 -9.61
N HIS A 175 -10.16 -7.30 -10.06
CA HIS A 175 -9.15 -8.07 -9.34
C HIS A 175 -8.87 -7.48 -7.94
N ASP A 176 -8.70 -6.15 -7.84
CA ASP A 176 -8.44 -5.48 -6.59
C ASP A 176 -9.65 -5.52 -5.63
N CYS A 177 -10.88 -5.58 -6.16
CA CYS A 177 -12.12 -5.75 -5.39
C CYS A 177 -12.34 -7.20 -4.91
N MET A 178 -11.68 -8.19 -5.51
CA MET A 178 -11.82 -9.60 -5.15
C MET A 178 -10.92 -9.94 -3.96
N GLN A 179 -11.46 -9.78 -2.78
CA GLN A 179 -10.82 -10.11 -1.50
C GLN A 179 -11.52 -11.33 -0.86
N GLN A 180 -11.55 -11.47 0.47
CA GLN A 180 -12.34 -12.52 1.14
C GLN A 180 -13.83 -12.45 0.80
N VAL A 181 -14.30 -11.24 0.53
CA VAL A 181 -15.61 -10.96 -0.06
C VAL A 181 -15.37 -10.01 -1.21
N PHE A 182 -16.34 -9.90 -2.11
CA PHE A 182 -16.30 -8.87 -3.13
C PHE A 182 -16.48 -7.50 -2.46
N GLU A 183 -15.48 -6.64 -2.55
CA GLU A 183 -15.47 -5.33 -1.93
C GLU A 183 -15.83 -4.25 -2.95
N ASP A 184 -16.89 -3.51 -2.67
CA ASP A 184 -17.24 -2.32 -3.45
C ASP A 184 -16.36 -1.15 -2.98
N GLY A 185 -15.16 -1.09 -3.52
CA GLY A 185 -14.12 -0.14 -3.16
C GLY A 185 -13.19 -0.66 -2.05
N PRO A 186 -12.04 -1.23 -2.42
CA PRO A 186 -11.10 -1.88 -1.49
C PRO A 186 -10.39 -0.91 -0.54
N LYS A 187 -10.61 0.39 -0.69
CA LYS A 187 -10.09 1.43 0.20
C LYS A 187 -10.81 1.49 1.56
N ARG A 188 -11.88 0.74 1.74
CA ARG A 188 -12.69 0.70 2.97
C ARG A 188 -12.06 -0.18 4.03
#